data_babba0df026245e921b7047f1bba5fb0
#
_entry.id   babba0df026245e921b7047f1bba5fb0
#
_cell.length_a   1.000
_cell.length_b   1.000
_cell.length_c   1.000
_cell.angle_alpha   90.00
_cell.angle_beta   90.00
_cell.angle_gamma   90.00
#
_symmetry.space_group_name_H-M   'P 1'
#
loop_
_entity.id
_entity.type
_entity.pdbx_description
1 polymer ?
#
loop_
_entity_poly.entity_id
_entity_poly.type
_entity_poly.pdbx_seq_one_letter_code
_entity_poly.pdbx_strand_id
1 'polypeptide(L)'
;MKRLFIFIAAIFTAATMFGQTPLPNDPETRIGKLENGMTYYIRHNEQPAQRAEFYLATNVGAFQESDDQDGLAHFLEHMCFNGTKNFPGKSMLDWLQSIGAEFGRNINASTGFEQTQYMLNNIPVARESVIDSCLLILHDYSHFVTCDPEEIDAERAV
;
A
#
# COMPACT_ATOMS: atom_id res chain seq x y z
N MET A 1 22.16 19.36 46.74
CA MET A 1 20.97 18.53 46.47
C MET A 1 20.40 18.76 45.06
N LYS A 2 20.11 19.96 44.60
CA LYS A 2 19.53 20.18 43.24
C LYS A 2 20.39 19.65 42.07
N ARG A 3 21.73 19.76 42.15
CA ARG A 3 22.63 19.27 41.09
C ARG A 3 22.72 17.73 41.03
N LEU A 4 22.54 17.02 42.16
CA LEU A 4 22.52 15.58 42.22
C LEU A 4 21.24 14.99 41.57
N PHE A 5 20.09 15.67 41.77
CA PHE A 5 18.83 15.31 41.16
C PHE A 5 18.84 15.43 39.63
N ILE A 6 19.52 16.48 39.10
CA ILE A 6 19.66 16.66 37.64
C ILE A 6 20.51 15.57 37.03
N PHE A 7 21.58 15.14 37.69
CA PHE A 7 22.43 14.03 37.20
C PHE A 7 21.70 12.67 37.22
N ILE A 8 20.92 12.40 38.26
CA ILE A 8 20.12 11.16 38.33
C ILE A 8 19.01 11.17 37.27
N ALA A 9 18.34 12.27 37.03
CA ALA A 9 17.34 12.40 35.96
C ALA A 9 17.96 12.24 34.57
N ALA A 10 19.16 12.79 34.31
CA ALA A 10 19.86 12.61 33.03
C ALA A 10 20.32 11.17 32.79
N ILE A 11 20.72 10.45 33.83
CA ILE A 11 21.09 9.01 33.73
C ILE A 11 19.83 8.15 33.45
N PHE A 12 18.71 8.49 34.09
CA PHE A 12 17.46 7.75 33.86
C PHE A 12 16.90 7.97 32.44
N THR A 13 16.96 9.19 31.88
CA THR A 13 16.58 9.46 30.49
C THR A 13 17.53 8.86 29.48
N ALA A 14 18.83 8.79 29.76
CA ALA A 14 19.80 8.12 28.91
C ALA A 14 19.59 6.58 28.88
N ALA A 15 19.26 5.97 30.03
CA ALA A 15 18.99 4.52 30.12
C ALA A 15 17.73 4.10 29.34
N THR A 16 16.72 4.96 29.22
CA THR A 16 15.51 4.66 28.45
C THR A 16 15.72 4.78 26.94
N MET A 17 16.73 5.55 26.48
CA MET A 17 17.07 5.67 25.06
C MET A 17 17.81 4.44 24.48
N PHE A 18 18.46 3.63 25.32
CA PHE A 18 19.20 2.43 24.89
C PHE A 18 18.37 1.15 24.92
N GLY A 19 17.10 1.22 25.31
CA GLY A 19 16.25 0.05 25.54
C GLY A 19 15.31 -0.35 24.41
N GLN A 20 15.32 0.33 23.26
CA GLN A 20 14.48 -0.06 22.13
C GLN A 20 15.23 -1.07 21.24
N THR A 21 15.22 -2.34 21.61
CA THR A 21 15.53 -3.39 20.65
C THR A 21 14.45 -3.42 19.60
N PRO A 22 14.78 -3.34 18.30
CA PRO A 22 13.80 -3.56 17.26
C PRO A 22 13.04 -4.86 17.49
N LEU A 23 11.74 -4.85 17.30
CA LEU A 23 10.96 -6.08 17.36
C LEU A 23 11.54 -7.05 16.31
N PRO A 24 11.73 -8.34 16.66
CA PRO A 24 12.18 -9.33 15.70
C PRO A 24 11.15 -9.48 14.58
N ASN A 25 11.62 -9.59 13.34
CA ASN A 25 10.76 -9.95 12.25
C ASN A 25 10.17 -11.35 12.46
N ASP A 26 8.95 -11.57 12.02
CA ASP A 26 8.35 -12.90 11.98
C ASP A 26 9.23 -13.82 11.11
N PRO A 27 9.78 -14.93 11.66
CA PRO A 27 10.68 -15.81 10.93
C PRO A 27 10.02 -16.52 9.74
N GLU A 28 8.68 -16.59 9.70
CA GLU A 28 7.94 -17.18 8.60
C GLU A 28 7.64 -16.16 7.47
N THR A 29 7.98 -14.88 7.66
CA THR A 29 7.86 -13.86 6.64
C THR A 29 9.13 -13.78 5.81
N ARG A 30 9.04 -14.08 4.52
CA ARG A 30 10.11 -13.82 3.56
C ARG A 30 10.15 -12.32 3.24
N ILE A 31 11.29 -11.70 3.51
CA ILE A 31 11.55 -10.30 3.21
C ILE A 31 12.66 -10.22 2.18
N GLY A 32 12.48 -9.41 1.15
CA GLY A 32 13.50 -9.18 0.14
C GLY A 32 13.40 -7.80 -0.48
N LYS A 33 14.36 -7.49 -1.36
CA LYS A 33 14.42 -6.22 -2.05
C LYS A 33 14.64 -6.47 -3.53
N LEU A 34 13.88 -5.80 -4.39
CA LEU A 34 14.03 -5.83 -5.83
C LEU A 34 15.16 -4.88 -6.26
N GLU A 35 15.65 -5.04 -7.50
CA GLU A 35 16.72 -4.20 -8.07
C GLU A 35 16.36 -2.70 -8.09
N ASN A 36 15.08 -2.37 -8.27
CA ASN A 36 14.57 -1.00 -8.23
C ASN A 36 14.46 -0.42 -6.81
N GLY A 37 14.83 -1.18 -5.79
CA GLY A 37 14.80 -0.74 -4.40
C GLY A 37 13.50 -1.05 -3.65
N MET A 38 12.45 -1.56 -4.31
CA MET A 38 11.20 -1.95 -3.65
C MET A 38 11.44 -3.10 -2.67
N THR A 39 10.96 -2.98 -1.45
CA THR A 39 10.97 -4.05 -0.46
C THR A 39 9.68 -4.85 -0.55
N TYR A 40 9.79 -6.17 -0.52
CA TYR A 40 8.62 -7.06 -0.51
C TYR A 40 8.60 -7.93 0.72
N TYR A 41 7.39 -8.29 1.13
CA TYR A 41 7.09 -9.16 2.26
C TYR A 41 6.15 -10.26 1.78
N ILE A 42 6.50 -11.53 1.98
CA ILE A 42 5.66 -12.67 1.63
C ILE A 42 5.46 -13.53 2.87
N ARG A 43 4.22 -13.71 3.25
CA ARG A 43 3.82 -14.54 4.40
C ARG A 43 2.84 -15.61 3.92
N HIS A 44 3.16 -16.87 4.20
CA HIS A 44 2.23 -17.96 3.99
C HIS A 44 1.23 -18.05 5.15
N ASN A 45 -0.07 -18.11 4.82
CA ASN A 45 -1.14 -18.33 5.77
C ASN A 45 -2.04 -19.47 5.27
N GLU A 46 -2.41 -20.37 6.18
CA GLU A 46 -3.29 -21.50 5.86
C GLU A 46 -4.77 -21.18 5.94
N GLN A 47 -5.12 -20.09 6.64
CA GLN A 47 -6.50 -19.67 6.88
C GLN A 47 -6.70 -18.19 6.54
N PRO A 48 -7.79 -17.87 5.83
CA PRO A 48 -8.73 -18.79 5.17
C PRO A 48 -8.09 -19.49 3.97
N ALA A 49 -8.45 -20.77 3.74
CA ALA A 49 -7.87 -21.56 2.67
C ALA A 49 -8.16 -20.96 1.27
N GLN A 50 -7.16 -21.02 0.38
CA GLN A 50 -7.26 -20.53 -1.00
C GLN A 50 -7.66 -19.04 -1.10
N ARG A 51 -7.22 -18.26 -0.14
CA ARG A 51 -7.39 -16.80 -0.13
C ARG A 51 -6.04 -16.12 0.02
N ALA A 52 -5.90 -14.98 -0.63
CA ALA A 52 -4.71 -14.14 -0.50
C ALA A 52 -5.09 -12.69 -0.31
N GLU A 53 -4.15 -11.95 0.26
CA GLU A 53 -4.19 -10.51 0.42
C GLU A 53 -2.95 -9.92 -0.25
N PHE A 54 -3.15 -8.84 -0.98
CA PHE A 54 -2.08 -8.15 -1.68
C PHE A 54 -2.13 -6.67 -1.29
N TYR A 55 -0.96 -6.13 -0.97
CA TYR A 55 -0.80 -4.73 -0.57
C TYR A 55 0.32 -4.09 -1.37
N LEU A 56 0.09 -2.89 -1.86
CA LEU A 56 1.12 -1.97 -2.32
C LEU A 56 1.07 -0.73 -1.44
N ALA A 57 2.16 -0.41 -0.76
CA ALA A 57 2.30 0.80 0.02
C ALA A 57 3.39 1.68 -0.59
N THR A 58 3.06 2.93 -0.83
CA THR A 58 4.00 3.96 -1.29
C THR A 58 4.16 5.01 -0.19
N ASN A 59 5.39 5.42 0.09
CA ASN A 59 5.67 6.49 1.06
C ASN A 59 5.46 7.87 0.40
N VAL A 60 4.27 8.04 -0.17
CA VAL A 60 3.79 9.29 -0.77
C VAL A 60 2.37 9.53 -0.28
N GLY A 61 2.12 10.72 0.22
CA GLY A 61 0.84 11.19 0.71
C GLY A 61 0.84 12.73 0.77
N ALA A 62 -0.09 13.32 1.49
CA ALA A 62 -0.26 14.78 1.52
C ALA A 62 0.99 15.58 1.99
N PHE A 63 1.87 14.99 2.80
CA PHE A 63 3.09 15.68 3.26
C PHE A 63 4.16 15.85 2.18
N GLN A 64 4.11 15.09 1.09
CA GLN A 64 5.03 15.21 -0.03
C GLN A 64 4.53 16.21 -1.09
N GLU A 65 3.32 16.71 -0.95
CA GLU A 65 2.72 17.67 -1.88
C GLU A 65 3.23 19.09 -1.58
N SER A 66 3.43 19.89 -2.62
CA SER A 66 3.57 21.35 -2.50
C SER A 66 2.20 22.03 -2.53
N ASP A 67 2.10 23.28 -2.11
CA ASP A 67 0.83 24.01 -2.01
C ASP A 67 0.01 24.03 -3.33
N ASP A 68 0.68 23.96 -4.47
CA ASP A 68 0.07 23.87 -5.81
C ASP A 68 -0.27 22.45 -6.24
N GLN A 69 0.03 21.44 -5.43
CA GLN A 69 -0.21 20.01 -5.66
C GLN A 69 -1.17 19.41 -4.62
N ASP A 70 -1.81 20.23 -3.81
CA ASP A 70 -2.69 19.77 -2.73
C ASP A 70 -3.79 18.85 -3.26
N GLY A 71 -3.85 17.64 -2.73
CA GLY A 71 -4.79 16.58 -3.10
C GLY A 71 -4.37 15.69 -4.28
N LEU A 72 -3.23 15.91 -4.95
CA LEU A 72 -2.82 15.11 -6.11
C LEU A 72 -2.52 13.65 -5.75
N ALA A 73 -1.99 13.36 -4.57
CA ALA A 73 -1.75 11.97 -4.13
C ALA A 73 -3.06 11.19 -4.03
N HIS A 74 -4.09 11.80 -3.46
CA HIS A 74 -5.43 11.21 -3.36
C HIS A 74 -6.11 11.11 -4.73
N PHE A 75 -5.98 12.14 -5.56
CA PHE A 75 -6.49 12.12 -6.92
C PHE A 75 -5.85 11.01 -7.77
N LEU A 76 -4.53 10.80 -7.65
CA LEU A 76 -3.85 9.69 -8.33
C LEU A 76 -4.35 8.32 -7.83
N GLU A 77 -4.65 8.21 -6.54
CA GLU A 77 -5.27 7.01 -5.98
C GLU A 77 -6.58 6.67 -6.70
N HIS A 78 -7.46 7.65 -6.90
CA HIS A 78 -8.71 7.48 -7.65
C HIS A 78 -8.44 7.06 -9.11
N MET A 79 -7.48 7.71 -9.78
CA MET A 79 -7.12 7.40 -11.15
C MET A 79 -6.63 5.97 -11.36
N CYS A 80 -6.08 5.31 -10.34
CA CYS A 80 -5.69 3.90 -10.39
C CYS A 80 -6.89 2.97 -10.70
N PHE A 81 -8.10 3.37 -10.37
CA PHE A 81 -9.33 2.61 -10.65
C PHE A 81 -9.97 2.96 -12.01
N ASN A 82 -9.47 3.99 -12.69
CA ASN A 82 -10.01 4.50 -13.95
C ASN A 82 -9.23 4.06 -15.20
N GLY A 83 -8.22 3.20 -15.03
CA GLY A 83 -7.50 2.56 -16.13
C GLY A 83 -5.99 2.56 -15.98
N THR A 84 -5.42 1.44 -16.39
CA THR A 84 -3.98 1.22 -16.43
C THR A 84 -3.57 0.63 -17.77
N LYS A 85 -2.27 0.52 -18.03
CA LYS A 85 -1.72 -0.03 -19.26
C LYS A 85 -2.27 -1.42 -19.61
N ASN A 86 -2.34 -2.31 -18.64
CA ASN A 86 -2.77 -3.69 -18.86
C ASN A 86 -4.27 -3.89 -18.59
N PHE A 87 -4.91 -2.93 -17.91
CA PHE A 87 -6.33 -2.95 -17.58
C PHE A 87 -6.97 -1.61 -17.97
N PRO A 88 -7.31 -1.41 -19.25
CA PRO A 88 -7.87 -0.15 -19.71
C PRO A 88 -9.29 0.07 -19.16
N GLY A 89 -9.62 1.31 -18.81
CA GLY A 89 -10.92 1.71 -18.31
C GLY A 89 -11.34 0.93 -17.07
N LYS A 90 -12.52 0.33 -17.08
CA LYS A 90 -13.06 -0.45 -15.96
C LYS A 90 -12.73 -1.95 -16.02
N SER A 91 -11.93 -2.40 -16.99
CA SER A 91 -11.67 -3.83 -17.23
C SER A 91 -11.05 -4.56 -16.02
N MET A 92 -10.28 -3.87 -15.19
CA MET A 92 -9.76 -4.42 -13.94
C MET A 92 -10.88 -4.75 -12.95
N LEU A 93 -11.80 -3.81 -12.74
CA LEU A 93 -12.94 -4.00 -11.84
C LEU A 93 -13.85 -5.12 -12.33
N ASP A 94 -14.12 -5.15 -13.63
CA ASP A 94 -14.93 -6.21 -14.27
C ASP A 94 -14.29 -7.59 -14.07
N TRP A 95 -12.96 -7.67 -14.28
CA TRP A 95 -12.22 -8.92 -14.05
C TRP A 95 -12.27 -9.35 -12.59
N LEU A 96 -12.02 -8.44 -11.64
CA LEU A 96 -12.07 -8.72 -10.20
C LEU A 96 -13.48 -9.18 -9.79
N GLN A 97 -14.54 -8.55 -10.29
CA GLN A 97 -15.91 -9.00 -10.05
C GLN A 97 -16.17 -10.41 -10.61
N SER A 98 -15.60 -10.72 -11.78
CA SER A 98 -15.75 -12.04 -12.40
C SER A 98 -15.17 -13.19 -11.57
N ILE A 99 -14.22 -12.91 -10.70
CA ILE A 99 -13.63 -13.86 -9.75
C ILE A 99 -14.23 -13.78 -8.35
N GLY A 100 -15.29 -12.96 -8.16
CA GLY A 100 -16.01 -12.81 -6.90
C GLY A 100 -15.40 -11.81 -5.91
N ALA A 101 -14.59 -10.88 -6.39
CA ALA A 101 -14.11 -9.74 -5.61
C ALA A 101 -14.97 -8.51 -5.86
N GLU A 102 -15.33 -7.77 -4.80
CA GLU A 102 -16.21 -6.61 -4.85
C GLU A 102 -15.44 -5.33 -4.49
N PHE A 103 -15.70 -4.24 -5.22
CA PHE A 103 -15.16 -2.91 -4.91
C PHE A 103 -15.66 -2.43 -3.54
N GLY A 104 -14.80 -1.79 -2.77
CA GLY A 104 -15.07 -1.33 -1.41
C GLY A 104 -14.96 -2.41 -0.34
N ARG A 105 -15.16 -3.68 -0.70
CA ARG A 105 -15.04 -4.82 0.22
C ARG A 105 -13.71 -5.56 0.08
N ASN A 106 -13.38 -5.95 -1.13
CA ASN A 106 -12.17 -6.72 -1.45
C ASN A 106 -11.10 -5.87 -2.10
N ILE A 107 -11.51 -4.78 -2.79
CA ILE A 107 -10.62 -3.88 -3.49
C ILE A 107 -10.83 -2.50 -2.89
N ASN A 108 -9.77 -1.92 -2.39
CA ASN A 108 -9.81 -0.59 -1.79
C ASN A 108 -8.44 0.07 -1.86
N ALA A 109 -8.41 1.37 -1.60
CA ALA A 109 -7.19 2.12 -1.40
C ALA A 109 -7.42 3.20 -0.34
N SER A 110 -6.34 3.80 0.12
CA SER A 110 -6.41 4.94 1.05
C SER A 110 -5.16 5.79 0.94
N THR A 111 -5.35 7.10 0.89
CA THR A 111 -4.30 8.10 0.94
C THR A 111 -4.31 8.80 2.28
N GLY A 112 -3.17 8.78 2.97
CA GLY A 112 -2.94 9.47 4.23
C GLY A 112 -1.93 10.60 4.07
N PHE A 113 -1.44 11.09 5.21
CA PHE A 113 -0.42 12.16 5.22
C PHE A 113 0.95 11.69 4.73
N GLU A 114 1.36 10.47 5.06
CA GLU A 114 2.71 9.95 4.81
C GLU A 114 2.76 8.88 3.72
N GLN A 115 1.63 8.21 3.45
CA GLN A 115 1.59 7.07 2.54
C GLN A 115 0.25 6.90 1.85
N THR A 116 0.29 6.25 0.69
CA THR A 116 -0.87 5.72 -0.01
C THR A 116 -0.77 4.20 -0.05
N GLN A 117 -1.87 3.52 0.28
CA GLN A 117 -1.99 2.06 0.25
C GLN A 117 -3.06 1.61 -0.72
N TYR A 118 -2.74 0.58 -1.50
CA TYR A 118 -3.68 -0.15 -2.35
C TYR A 118 -3.81 -1.57 -1.84
N MET A 119 -5.04 -2.07 -1.75
CA MET A 119 -5.37 -3.31 -1.07
C MET A 119 -6.26 -4.19 -1.94
N LEU A 120 -5.87 -5.46 -2.09
CA LEU A 120 -6.70 -6.52 -2.65
C LEU A 120 -6.87 -7.58 -1.55
N ASN A 121 -8.00 -7.55 -0.86
CA ASN A 121 -8.24 -8.32 0.35
C ASN A 121 -9.11 -9.55 0.07
N ASN A 122 -8.78 -10.68 0.70
CA ASN A 122 -9.57 -11.91 0.64
C ASN A 122 -9.86 -12.39 -0.80
N ILE A 123 -8.87 -12.27 -1.68
CA ILE A 123 -8.99 -12.66 -3.10
C ILE A 123 -8.97 -14.18 -3.23
N PRO A 124 -9.90 -14.79 -4.00
CA PRO A 124 -9.92 -16.24 -4.25
C PRO A 124 -8.77 -16.64 -5.17
N VAL A 125 -7.77 -17.37 -4.65
CA VAL A 125 -6.55 -17.75 -5.37
C VAL A 125 -6.47 -19.26 -5.65
N ALA A 126 -7.59 -19.93 -5.83
CA ALA A 126 -7.62 -21.33 -6.24
C ALA A 126 -6.93 -21.57 -7.60
N ARG A 127 -6.85 -20.56 -8.46
CA ARG A 127 -6.11 -20.56 -9.73
C ARG A 127 -4.89 -19.68 -9.60
N GLU A 128 -3.72 -20.21 -9.90
CA GLU A 128 -2.42 -19.51 -9.84
C GLU A 128 -2.41 -18.21 -10.68
N SER A 129 -3.05 -18.22 -11.85
CA SER A 129 -3.18 -17.04 -12.72
C SER A 129 -3.85 -15.84 -12.05
N VAL A 130 -4.63 -16.05 -10.98
CA VAL A 130 -5.22 -14.94 -10.21
C VAL A 130 -4.14 -14.19 -9.42
N ILE A 131 -3.15 -14.91 -8.88
CA ILE A 131 -2.01 -14.30 -8.18
C ILE A 131 -1.24 -13.41 -9.15
N ASP A 132 -0.90 -13.92 -10.34
CA ASP A 132 -0.18 -13.17 -11.36
C ASP A 132 -0.94 -11.90 -11.77
N SER A 133 -2.26 -12.01 -11.97
CA SER A 133 -3.08 -10.86 -12.33
C SER A 133 -3.17 -9.82 -11.21
N CYS A 134 -3.27 -10.24 -9.94
CA CYS A 134 -3.27 -9.32 -8.81
C CYS A 134 -1.92 -8.59 -8.67
N LEU A 135 -0.81 -9.30 -8.87
CA LEU A 135 0.51 -8.68 -8.87
C LEU A 135 0.67 -7.72 -10.05
N LEU A 136 0.12 -8.04 -11.22
CA LEU A 136 0.12 -7.15 -12.38
C LEU A 136 -0.70 -5.87 -12.13
N ILE A 137 -1.84 -5.95 -11.43
CA ILE A 137 -2.61 -4.78 -11.02
C ILE A 137 -1.75 -3.86 -10.15
N LEU A 138 -1.11 -4.39 -9.09
CA LEU A 138 -0.27 -3.58 -8.21
C LEU A 138 0.97 -3.03 -8.92
N HIS A 139 1.54 -3.79 -9.86
CA HIS A 139 2.63 -3.32 -10.73
C HIS A 139 2.16 -2.12 -11.58
N ASP A 140 0.98 -2.20 -12.19
CA ASP A 140 0.43 -1.11 -12.98
C ASP A 140 0.14 0.13 -12.12
N TYR A 141 -0.38 -0.04 -10.91
CA TYR A 141 -0.58 1.05 -9.96
C TYR A 141 0.72 1.77 -9.61
N SER A 142 1.82 1.03 -9.53
CA SER A 142 3.11 1.63 -9.21
C SER A 142 3.72 2.47 -10.33
N HIS A 143 3.31 2.28 -11.60
CA HIS A 143 4.03 2.92 -12.71
C HIS A 143 3.25 3.12 -14.02
N PHE A 144 2.06 2.54 -14.19
CA PHE A 144 1.39 2.46 -15.48
C PHE A 144 -0.09 2.90 -15.45
N VAL A 145 -0.43 3.82 -14.57
CA VAL A 145 -1.75 4.49 -14.58
C VAL A 145 -1.85 5.33 -15.85
N THR A 146 -2.94 5.21 -16.61
CA THR A 146 -3.07 5.86 -17.93
C THR A 146 -3.37 7.35 -17.82
N CYS A 147 -4.04 7.79 -16.76
CA CYS A 147 -4.45 9.19 -16.55
C CYS A 147 -5.12 9.77 -17.81
N ASP A 148 -6.13 9.07 -18.33
CA ASP A 148 -6.88 9.51 -19.51
C ASP A 148 -7.53 10.88 -19.26
N PRO A 149 -7.40 11.86 -20.18
CA PRO A 149 -7.94 13.20 -19.97
C PRO A 149 -9.45 13.24 -19.70
N GLU A 150 -10.24 12.37 -20.33
CA GLU A 150 -11.69 12.30 -20.14
C GLU A 150 -12.01 11.76 -18.73
N GLU A 151 -11.26 10.76 -18.26
CA GLU A 151 -11.38 10.22 -16.91
C GLU A 151 -10.90 11.23 -15.84
N ILE A 152 -9.82 11.99 -16.11
CA ILE A 152 -9.37 13.08 -15.24
C ILE A 152 -10.47 14.13 -15.06
N ASP A 153 -11.10 14.56 -16.16
CA ASP A 153 -12.16 15.58 -16.11
C ASP A 153 -13.41 15.06 -15.40
N ALA A 154 -13.74 13.79 -15.59
CA ALA A 154 -14.85 13.14 -14.89
C ALA A 154 -14.58 13.02 -13.37
N GLU A 155 -13.38 12.62 -12.97
CA GLU A 155 -13.00 12.41 -11.57
C GLU A 155 -12.90 13.74 -10.79
N ARG A 156 -12.54 14.85 -11.45
CA ARG A 156 -12.55 16.20 -10.82
C ARG A 156 -13.92 16.67 -10.37
N ALA A 157 -14.98 16.08 -10.88
CA ALA A 157 -16.35 16.43 -10.53
C ALA A 157 -16.88 15.67 -9.29
N VAL A 158 -16.12 14.73 -8.76
CA VAL A 158 -16.45 13.92 -7.60
C VAL A 158 -15.86 14.53 -6.33
#